data_5364c5c3be8ea1d9967444ddb85f624c
#
_entry.id   5364c5c3be8ea1d9967444ddb85f624c
#
_cell.length_a   1.000
_cell.length_b   1.000
_cell.length_c   1.000
_cell.angle_alpha   90.00
_cell.angle_beta   90.00
_cell.angle_gamma   90.00
#
_symmetry.space_group_name_H-M   'P 1'
#
loop_
_entity.id
_entity.type
_entity.pdbx_description
1 polymer ?
#
loop_
_entity_poly.entity_id
_entity_poly.type
_entity_poly.pdbx_seq_one_letter_code
_entity_poly.pdbx_strand_id
1 'polypeptide(L)'
;LASTNRTGRVSAIDYEAGTYEVTYFDRGKSVTRQINAMSNGEYKMPCVGQVVSVAHNSNGTAAGTTTGTVWNKTNKPAEGYKGLYRKEYGTSRKGQAYSRYDENTGVYTQYVDKRTGRTCNGEIFDEAKGPVSVIAGGQLQLKSSGASASIQAKTGMGIVAGTTVAIEAGTFMSLEATGAMSISAGGDFKFNIGGDSEEKRKGTTKQEYLDDVEQEVTGDVKQTLTGNLEQTVTGDVKQTITGTVTRNVTGDVTLSINGASITISAGGDISITSPTKVEVSAPVLNAEGASGDVKVQSISLVQHKHTSAAPGSESSPPLP
;
A
#
# COMPACT_ATOMS: atom_id res chain seq x y z
N LEU A 1 -43.71 55.04 33.07
CA LEU A 1 -44.52 54.08 32.30
C LEU A 1 -43.81 52.75 32.39
N ALA A 2 -44.40 51.81 33.16
CA ALA A 2 -43.78 50.47 33.39
C ALA A 2 -43.83 49.63 32.12
N SER A 3 -42.68 49.23 31.64
CA SER A 3 -42.55 48.18 30.63
C SER A 3 -43.17 46.87 31.22
N THR A 4 -44.19 46.34 30.56
CA THR A 4 -44.82 45.10 31.02
C THR A 4 -44.36 43.90 30.22
N ASN A 5 -43.56 43.05 30.83
CA ASN A 5 -43.21 41.77 30.26
C ASN A 5 -44.36 40.80 30.40
N ARG A 6 -44.69 40.04 29.36
CA ARG A 6 -45.77 39.06 29.35
C ARG A 6 -45.32 37.78 28.69
N THR A 7 -45.98 36.68 29.10
CA THR A 7 -45.84 35.41 28.42
C THR A 7 -47.10 35.10 27.64
N GLY A 8 -46.93 34.60 26.43
CA GLY A 8 -48.03 34.18 25.55
C GLY A 8 -47.61 33.01 24.67
N ARG A 9 -48.58 32.51 23.88
CA ARG A 9 -48.30 31.45 22.90
C ARG A 9 -48.24 32.00 21.50
N VAL A 10 -47.26 31.54 20.74
CA VAL A 10 -47.14 31.86 19.32
C VAL A 10 -48.31 31.30 18.55
N SER A 11 -49.04 32.14 17.83
CA SER A 11 -50.22 31.77 17.04
C SER A 11 -49.98 31.73 15.54
N ALA A 12 -49.13 32.59 15.03
CA ALA A 12 -48.71 32.66 13.60
C ALA A 12 -47.26 33.14 13.48
N ILE A 13 -46.57 32.73 12.42
CA ILE A 13 -45.15 33.06 12.18
C ILE A 13 -45.01 33.48 10.75
N ASP A 14 -44.33 34.63 10.51
CA ASP A 14 -43.76 35.00 9.25
C ASP A 14 -42.24 34.71 9.29
N TYR A 15 -41.86 33.62 8.66
CA TYR A 15 -40.48 33.16 8.66
C TYR A 15 -39.53 34.04 7.85
N GLU A 16 -40.05 34.67 6.78
CA GLU A 16 -39.25 35.56 5.91
C GLU A 16 -39.00 36.92 6.60
N ALA A 17 -40.02 37.47 7.19
CA ALA A 17 -39.92 38.75 7.92
C ALA A 17 -39.25 38.58 9.31
N GLY A 18 -39.11 37.37 9.82
CA GLY A 18 -38.61 37.10 11.19
C GLY A 18 -39.51 37.64 12.28
N THR A 19 -40.85 37.58 12.07
CA THR A 19 -41.87 38.10 12.98
C THR A 19 -42.88 37.02 13.33
N TYR A 20 -43.63 37.22 14.43
CA TYR A 20 -44.70 36.33 14.79
C TYR A 20 -45.78 36.98 15.68
N GLU A 21 -46.96 36.39 15.71
CA GLU A 21 -48.08 36.76 16.54
C GLU A 21 -48.12 35.97 17.84
N VAL A 22 -48.51 36.60 18.92
CA VAL A 22 -48.60 35.99 20.24
C VAL A 22 -50.02 36.18 20.82
N THR A 23 -50.59 35.06 21.24
CA THR A 23 -51.90 35.06 21.93
C THR A 23 -51.68 35.08 23.44
N TYR A 24 -52.35 36.00 24.13
CA TYR A 24 -52.35 36.12 25.58
C TYR A 24 -53.64 35.52 26.17
N PHE A 25 -53.57 34.47 26.90
CA PHE A 25 -54.72 33.77 27.48
C PHE A 25 -55.28 34.48 28.72
N ASP A 26 -54.45 35.26 29.42
CA ASP A 26 -54.83 36.08 30.58
C ASP A 26 -55.63 37.38 30.20
N ARG A 27 -55.77 37.65 28.91
CA ARG A 27 -56.50 38.80 28.37
C ARG A 27 -57.55 38.44 27.32
N GLY A 28 -58.38 37.46 27.61
CA GLY A 28 -59.47 37.08 26.73
C GLY A 28 -59.04 36.54 25.38
N LYS A 29 -57.84 35.94 25.29
CA LYS A 29 -57.21 35.44 24.06
C LYS A 29 -56.88 36.55 23.05
N SER A 30 -56.55 37.74 23.53
CA SER A 30 -56.05 38.81 22.62
C SER A 30 -54.78 38.40 21.90
N VAL A 31 -54.71 38.75 20.63
CA VAL A 31 -53.57 38.43 19.76
C VAL A 31 -52.79 39.70 19.45
N THR A 32 -51.48 39.66 19.47
CA THR A 32 -50.65 40.76 19.07
C THR A 32 -50.70 40.97 17.53
N ARG A 33 -50.28 42.12 17.04
CA ARG A 33 -49.81 42.22 15.66
C ARG A 33 -48.50 41.46 15.53
N GLN A 34 -48.01 41.33 14.29
CA GLN A 34 -46.66 40.81 14.04
C GLN A 34 -45.64 41.57 14.86
N ILE A 35 -44.94 40.88 15.73
CA ILE A 35 -43.86 41.42 16.57
C ILE A 35 -42.52 40.81 16.17
N ASN A 36 -41.47 41.59 16.32
CA ASN A 36 -40.15 41.18 15.89
C ASN A 36 -39.57 40.11 16.80
N ALA A 37 -39.01 39.07 16.21
CA ALA A 37 -38.16 38.12 16.92
C ALA A 37 -36.84 38.80 17.31
N MET A 38 -36.26 38.40 18.44
CA MET A 38 -34.92 38.81 18.81
C MET A 38 -33.93 37.97 17.98
N SER A 39 -33.00 38.58 17.27
CA SER A 39 -32.07 37.92 16.39
C SER A 39 -30.74 37.53 17.09
N ASN A 40 -30.15 38.45 17.84
CA ASN A 40 -28.81 38.29 18.43
C ASN A 40 -27.77 37.74 17.43
N GLY A 41 -27.93 38.03 16.12
CA GLY A 41 -27.10 37.42 15.07
C GLY A 41 -27.44 35.99 14.70
N GLU A 42 -28.49 35.41 15.29
CA GLU A 42 -28.96 34.05 14.99
C GLU A 42 -30.37 34.09 14.42
N TYR A 43 -30.63 33.30 13.38
CA TYR A 43 -31.99 33.02 12.93
C TYR A 43 -32.52 31.78 13.63
N LYS A 44 -33.44 31.97 14.61
CA LYS A 44 -34.08 30.90 15.37
C LYS A 44 -35.51 31.26 15.71
N MET A 45 -36.45 30.83 14.89
CA MET A 45 -37.86 31.08 15.10
C MET A 45 -38.48 30.04 16.06
N PRO A 46 -39.38 30.44 16.92
CA PRO A 46 -40.19 29.52 17.73
C PRO A 46 -41.12 28.67 16.83
N CYS A 47 -41.74 27.67 17.40
CA CYS A 47 -42.87 26.96 16.76
C CYS A 47 -44.20 27.55 17.17
N VAL A 48 -45.23 27.44 16.32
CA VAL A 48 -46.61 27.72 16.68
C VAL A 48 -46.99 26.89 17.91
N GLY A 49 -47.65 27.54 18.92
CA GLY A 49 -47.99 26.93 20.19
C GLY A 49 -46.91 27.01 21.28
N GLN A 50 -45.68 27.40 20.94
CA GLN A 50 -44.63 27.62 21.93
C GLN A 50 -44.90 28.85 22.79
N VAL A 51 -44.53 28.77 24.08
CA VAL A 51 -44.61 29.93 25.00
C VAL A 51 -43.37 30.81 24.81
N VAL A 52 -43.60 32.08 24.64
CA VAL A 52 -42.60 33.12 24.51
C VAL A 52 -42.80 34.23 25.53
N SER A 53 -41.72 34.89 25.88
CA SER A 53 -41.78 36.12 26.67
C SER A 53 -41.71 37.34 25.74
N VAL A 54 -42.54 38.32 25.97
CA VAL A 54 -42.65 39.56 25.18
C VAL A 54 -42.48 40.74 26.08
N ALA A 55 -41.59 41.66 25.72
CA ALA A 55 -41.44 42.97 26.31
C ALA A 55 -42.27 43.95 25.48
N HIS A 56 -43.29 44.54 26.08
CA HIS A 56 -44.10 45.58 25.42
C HIS A 56 -43.51 46.95 25.61
N ASN A 57 -43.51 47.75 24.54
CA ASN A 57 -43.16 49.16 24.59
C ASN A 57 -44.30 49.92 25.27
N SER A 58 -44.01 51.10 25.80
CA SER A 58 -44.94 51.91 26.60
C SER A 58 -46.24 52.35 25.90
N ASN A 59 -46.36 52.21 24.59
CA ASN A 59 -47.44 52.70 23.75
C ASN A 59 -48.60 51.71 23.51
N GLY A 60 -48.70 50.68 24.33
CA GLY A 60 -49.79 49.71 24.23
C GLY A 60 -49.33 48.27 23.92
N THR A 61 -50.29 47.36 23.85
CA THR A 61 -50.04 45.92 23.66
C THR A 61 -49.77 45.52 22.22
N ALA A 62 -49.88 46.43 21.27
CA ALA A 62 -49.71 46.12 19.84
C ALA A 62 -48.24 46.08 19.38
N ALA A 63 -47.35 46.77 20.07
CA ALA A 63 -45.93 46.81 19.75
C ALA A 63 -45.11 46.20 20.89
N GLY A 64 -44.19 45.32 20.53
CA GLY A 64 -43.32 44.66 21.47
C GLY A 64 -42.16 43.96 20.77
N THR A 65 -41.22 43.52 21.56
CA THR A 65 -40.11 42.66 21.12
C THR A 65 -40.10 41.39 21.93
N THR A 66 -39.90 40.26 21.30
CA THR A 66 -39.81 39.00 22.01
C THR A 66 -38.43 38.83 22.62
N THR A 67 -38.37 38.28 23.81
CA THR A 67 -37.13 37.99 24.55
C THR A 67 -36.72 36.51 24.50
N GLY A 68 -37.49 35.70 23.75
CA GLY A 68 -37.19 34.29 23.54
C GLY A 68 -38.24 33.31 24.05
N THR A 69 -37.98 32.05 23.87
CA THR A 69 -38.85 30.96 24.32
C THR A 69 -38.65 30.64 25.79
N VAL A 70 -39.69 30.20 26.45
CA VAL A 70 -39.70 29.88 27.88
C VAL A 70 -39.98 28.38 28.09
N TRP A 71 -39.17 27.73 28.92
CA TRP A 71 -39.42 26.36 29.34
C TRP A 71 -40.65 26.28 30.21
N ASN A 72 -41.47 25.26 30.01
CA ASN A 72 -42.67 25.03 30.74
C ASN A 72 -43.03 23.53 30.80
N LYS A 73 -44.14 23.16 31.42
CA LYS A 73 -44.55 21.76 31.59
C LYS A 73 -44.68 21.00 30.26
N THR A 74 -45.08 21.68 29.17
CA THR A 74 -45.27 21.08 27.85
C THR A 74 -44.04 21.24 26.93
N ASN A 75 -43.21 22.21 27.20
CA ASN A 75 -41.97 22.47 26.45
C ASN A 75 -40.77 22.41 27.38
N LYS A 76 -40.34 21.20 27.72
CA LYS A 76 -39.17 20.94 28.57
C LYS A 76 -37.89 20.94 27.74
N PRO A 77 -36.72 21.21 28.34
CA PRO A 77 -35.44 20.91 27.67
C PRO A 77 -35.34 19.43 27.28
N ALA A 78 -34.58 19.12 26.25
CA ALA A 78 -34.31 17.74 25.83
C ALA A 78 -33.54 16.97 26.90
N GLU A 79 -32.68 17.69 27.61
CA GLU A 79 -31.81 17.21 28.69
C GLU A 79 -31.55 18.36 29.66
N GLY A 80 -31.42 18.10 30.94
CA GLY A 80 -31.11 19.13 31.92
C GLY A 80 -30.64 18.55 33.25
N TYR A 81 -29.47 18.97 33.70
CA TYR A 81 -28.84 18.68 34.98
C TYR A 81 -27.80 19.76 35.32
N LYS A 82 -27.31 19.74 36.55
CA LYS A 82 -26.31 20.71 37.01
C LYS A 82 -24.98 20.52 36.25
N GLY A 83 -24.42 21.60 35.70
CA GLY A 83 -23.18 21.58 34.95
C GLY A 83 -23.37 21.28 33.45
N LEU A 84 -24.63 21.17 32.97
CA LEU A 84 -24.90 21.02 31.52
C LEU A 84 -25.10 22.37 30.86
N TYR A 85 -24.32 22.64 29.83
CA TYR A 85 -24.64 23.64 28.80
C TYR A 85 -25.04 22.93 27.51
N ARG A 86 -26.25 23.23 26.98
CA ARG A 86 -26.78 22.63 25.77
C ARG A 86 -27.49 23.64 24.88
N LYS A 87 -27.12 23.65 23.57
CA LYS A 87 -27.78 24.45 22.55
C LYS A 87 -28.45 23.52 21.54
N GLU A 88 -29.78 23.60 21.43
CA GLU A 88 -30.55 22.92 20.38
C GLU A 88 -30.65 23.81 19.15
N TYR A 89 -30.36 23.27 17.98
CA TYR A 89 -30.50 23.97 16.71
C TYR A 89 -31.90 23.79 16.10
N GLY A 90 -32.56 22.67 16.35
CA GLY A 90 -33.94 22.43 15.94
C GLY A 90 -34.95 22.97 16.96
N THR A 91 -36.02 23.64 16.52
CA THR A 91 -37.08 24.17 17.36
C THR A 91 -38.25 23.22 17.48
N SER A 92 -38.61 22.48 16.42
CA SER A 92 -39.74 21.56 16.37
C SER A 92 -39.41 20.14 16.85
N ARG A 93 -38.17 19.71 16.62
CA ARG A 93 -37.69 18.37 16.98
C ARG A 93 -36.40 18.48 17.76
N LYS A 94 -36.45 18.19 19.05
CA LYS A 94 -35.27 18.20 19.91
C LYS A 94 -34.40 16.97 19.67
N GLY A 95 -33.11 17.12 19.87
CA GLY A 95 -32.15 16.02 19.76
C GLY A 95 -31.63 15.71 18.35
N GLN A 96 -32.16 16.38 17.30
CA GLN A 96 -31.69 16.15 15.92
C GLN A 96 -30.38 16.88 15.56
N ALA A 97 -30.16 18.04 16.15
CA ALA A 97 -28.94 18.78 16.01
C ALA A 97 -28.71 19.63 17.27
N TYR A 98 -27.59 19.41 17.94
CA TYR A 98 -27.25 20.14 19.16
C TYR A 98 -25.72 20.21 19.36
N SER A 99 -25.29 21.18 20.15
CA SER A 99 -24.00 21.15 20.83
C SER A 99 -24.22 21.13 22.34
N ARG A 100 -23.40 20.40 23.06
CA ARG A 100 -23.44 20.36 24.53
C ARG A 100 -22.06 20.31 25.13
N TYR A 101 -21.89 20.88 26.30
CA TYR A 101 -20.75 20.74 27.16
C TYR A 101 -21.20 20.30 28.55
N ASP A 102 -20.52 19.29 29.07
CA ASP A 102 -20.78 18.75 30.41
C ASP A 102 -19.60 19.08 31.31
N GLU A 103 -19.78 20.00 32.26
CA GLU A 103 -18.75 20.40 33.20
C GLU A 103 -18.27 19.26 34.10
N ASN A 104 -19.16 18.29 34.41
CA ASN A 104 -18.79 17.19 35.28
C ASN A 104 -17.81 16.22 34.66
N THR A 105 -17.79 16.10 33.33
CA THR A 105 -16.94 15.20 32.58
C THR A 105 -15.90 15.93 31.71
N GLY A 106 -16.07 17.24 31.50
CA GLY A 106 -15.25 18.04 30.61
C GLY A 106 -15.47 17.71 29.11
N VAL A 107 -16.57 17.04 28.77
CA VAL A 107 -16.82 16.56 27.41
C VAL A 107 -17.65 17.55 26.62
N TYR A 108 -17.15 17.98 25.44
CA TYR A 108 -17.91 18.68 24.43
C TYR A 108 -18.41 17.71 23.36
N THR A 109 -19.68 17.80 22.99
CA THR A 109 -20.31 16.98 21.95
C THR A 109 -21.03 17.88 20.94
N GLN A 110 -20.83 17.63 19.67
CA GLN A 110 -21.65 18.16 18.59
C GLN A 110 -22.32 16.99 17.87
N TYR A 111 -23.63 17.05 17.72
CA TYR A 111 -24.43 16.01 17.07
C TYR A 111 -25.33 16.60 16.00
N VAL A 112 -25.39 15.93 14.86
CA VAL A 112 -26.29 16.24 13.74
C VAL A 112 -26.77 14.93 13.13
N ASP A 113 -28.08 14.71 12.99
CA ASP A 113 -28.66 13.43 12.55
C ASP A 113 -28.43 13.12 11.06
N LYS A 114 -28.17 14.13 10.21
CA LYS A 114 -28.05 13.92 8.77
C LYS A 114 -26.68 14.32 8.22
N ARG A 115 -26.34 15.60 8.24
CA ARG A 115 -25.12 16.11 7.62
C ARG A 115 -24.57 17.29 8.40
N THR A 116 -23.28 17.27 8.67
CA THR A 116 -22.52 18.43 9.08
C THR A 116 -21.51 18.81 7.99
N GLY A 117 -21.28 20.11 7.78
CA GLY A 117 -20.29 20.63 6.85
C GLY A 117 -19.49 21.75 7.50
N ARG A 118 -18.19 21.77 7.26
CA ARG A 118 -17.30 22.89 7.61
C ARG A 118 -16.68 23.40 6.33
N THR A 119 -16.83 24.69 6.06
CA THR A 119 -16.23 25.36 4.88
C THR A 119 -15.59 26.65 5.36
N CYS A 120 -14.37 26.89 4.96
CA CYS A 120 -13.69 28.15 5.17
C CYS A 120 -12.86 28.52 3.94
N ASN A 121 -12.58 29.84 3.76
CA ASN A 121 -11.71 30.34 2.70
C ASN A 121 -10.23 30.29 3.08
N GLY A 122 -9.91 30.00 4.33
CA GLY A 122 -8.56 29.87 4.86
C GLY A 122 -8.26 28.47 5.34
N GLU A 123 -7.66 28.34 6.50
CA GLU A 123 -7.22 27.10 7.10
C GLU A 123 -8.26 26.52 8.07
N ILE A 124 -8.40 25.21 8.10
CA ILE A 124 -9.06 24.46 9.17
C ILE A 124 -7.96 23.73 9.95
N PHE A 125 -7.78 24.11 11.21
CA PHE A 125 -6.78 23.55 12.11
C PHE A 125 -7.45 22.80 13.25
N ASP A 126 -7.11 21.51 13.41
CA ASP A 126 -7.57 20.68 14.52
C ASP A 126 -6.35 20.09 15.23
N GLU A 127 -6.15 20.42 16.50
CA GLU A 127 -5.04 19.94 17.34
C GLU A 127 -5.60 19.24 18.58
N ALA A 128 -5.01 18.12 18.94
CA ALA A 128 -5.30 17.41 20.18
C ALA A 128 -4.00 16.92 20.85
N LYS A 129 -3.88 17.07 22.16
CA LYS A 129 -2.78 16.47 22.94
C LYS A 129 -2.95 14.96 23.13
N GLY A 130 -4.17 14.47 23.00
CA GLY A 130 -4.52 13.05 23.09
C GLY A 130 -4.84 12.45 21.70
N PRO A 131 -5.39 11.22 21.68
CA PRO A 131 -5.77 10.55 20.44
C PRO A 131 -6.86 11.32 19.68
N VAL A 132 -6.75 11.34 18.34
CA VAL A 132 -7.82 11.77 17.43
C VAL A 132 -8.33 10.55 16.69
N SER A 133 -9.66 10.34 16.73
CA SER A 133 -10.32 9.25 16.03
C SER A 133 -11.31 9.79 15.00
N VAL A 134 -11.23 9.32 13.77
CA VAL A 134 -12.21 9.58 12.72
C VAL A 134 -12.82 8.24 12.30
N ILE A 135 -14.10 8.06 12.57
CA ILE A 135 -14.83 6.82 12.31
C ILE A 135 -15.96 7.11 11.34
N ALA A 136 -16.01 6.40 10.24
CA ALA A 136 -17.08 6.47 9.24
C ALA A 136 -17.74 5.09 9.11
N GLY A 137 -19.06 5.01 9.21
CA GLY A 137 -19.83 3.79 8.93
C GLY A 137 -19.96 3.49 7.43
N GLY A 138 -19.54 4.41 6.57
CA GLY A 138 -19.49 4.30 5.12
C GLY A 138 -18.15 4.75 4.58
N GLN A 139 -18.14 5.41 3.42
CA GLN A 139 -16.92 5.89 2.79
C GLN A 139 -16.30 7.06 3.59
N LEU A 140 -14.99 6.97 3.86
CA LEU A 140 -14.16 8.10 4.26
C LEU A 140 -13.31 8.55 3.07
N GLN A 141 -13.41 9.84 2.69
CA GLN A 141 -12.62 10.40 1.61
C GLN A 141 -11.77 11.57 2.13
N LEU A 142 -10.45 11.48 1.89
CA LEU A 142 -9.49 12.57 2.09
C LEU A 142 -8.94 12.97 0.71
N LYS A 143 -9.17 14.20 0.27
CA LYS A 143 -8.78 14.68 -1.06
C LYS A 143 -8.14 16.06 -0.97
N SER A 144 -6.96 16.21 -1.56
CA SER A 144 -6.37 17.49 -1.92
C SER A 144 -6.45 17.67 -3.43
N SER A 145 -7.03 18.75 -3.92
CA SER A 145 -7.24 19.00 -5.36
C SER A 145 -6.24 19.95 -5.99
N GLY A 146 -5.48 20.68 -5.20
CA GLY A 146 -4.57 21.72 -5.70
C GLY A 146 -3.13 21.61 -5.22
N ALA A 147 -2.84 20.72 -4.27
CA ALA A 147 -1.52 20.57 -3.69
C ALA A 147 -1.31 19.15 -3.12
N SER A 148 -0.26 18.97 -2.32
CA SER A 148 0.04 17.71 -1.67
C SER A 148 -0.89 17.42 -0.47
N ALA A 149 -1.09 16.13 -0.18
CA ALA A 149 -1.58 15.64 1.11
C ALA A 149 -0.43 14.92 1.81
N SER A 150 -0.24 15.17 3.11
CA SER A 150 0.81 14.54 3.91
C SER A 150 0.21 13.85 5.13
N ILE A 151 0.66 12.63 5.39
CA ILE A 151 0.35 11.89 6.63
C ILE A 151 1.67 11.50 7.26
N GLN A 152 1.92 11.95 8.48
CA GLN A 152 3.17 11.71 9.19
C GLN A 152 2.88 11.08 10.56
N ALA A 153 3.68 10.10 10.94
CA ALA A 153 3.65 9.50 12.27
C ALA A 153 5.08 9.35 12.81
N LYS A 154 5.31 9.73 14.07
CA LYS A 154 6.63 9.64 14.70
C LYS A 154 7.09 8.19 14.90
N THR A 155 6.18 7.29 15.23
CA THR A 155 6.49 5.90 15.61
C THR A 155 6.01 4.87 14.62
N GLY A 156 4.78 4.98 14.12
CA GLY A 156 4.25 4.01 13.18
C GLY A 156 2.94 4.45 12.55
N MET A 157 2.70 3.99 11.33
CA MET A 157 1.45 4.15 10.61
C MET A 157 1.01 2.78 10.10
N GLY A 158 -0.22 2.39 10.42
CA GLY A 158 -0.84 1.15 9.92
C GLY A 158 -1.94 1.46 8.91
N ILE A 159 -1.94 0.73 7.79
CA ILE A 159 -3.02 0.74 6.81
C ILE A 159 -3.53 -0.70 6.71
N VAL A 160 -4.77 -0.92 7.09
CA VAL A 160 -5.40 -2.25 7.08
C VAL A 160 -6.71 -2.18 6.31
N ALA A 161 -6.89 -3.07 5.36
CA ALA A 161 -8.13 -3.23 4.62
C ALA A 161 -8.57 -4.70 4.63
N GLY A 162 -9.86 -4.94 4.77
CA GLY A 162 -10.42 -6.31 4.73
C GLY A 162 -10.37 -6.95 3.35
N THR A 163 -10.26 -6.15 2.28
CA THR A 163 -10.25 -6.65 0.89
C THR A 163 -9.08 -6.09 0.08
N THR A 164 -8.95 -4.78 -0.07
CA THR A 164 -8.01 -4.18 -1.01
C THR A 164 -7.38 -2.91 -0.46
N VAL A 165 -6.08 -2.78 -0.63
CA VAL A 165 -5.34 -1.51 -0.58
C VAL A 165 -4.80 -1.25 -1.99
N ALA A 166 -5.23 -0.15 -2.62
CA ALA A 166 -4.68 0.30 -3.89
C ALA A 166 -3.87 1.59 -3.68
N ILE A 167 -2.67 1.63 -4.24
CA ILE A 167 -1.80 2.82 -4.22
C ILE A 167 -1.38 3.08 -5.67
N GLU A 168 -1.81 4.22 -6.20
CA GLU A 168 -1.53 4.63 -7.58
C GLU A 168 -0.77 5.95 -7.60
N ALA A 169 0.22 6.05 -8.48
CA ALA A 169 0.95 7.27 -8.74
C ALA A 169 1.07 7.47 -10.26
N GLY A 170 0.65 8.63 -10.76
CA GLY A 170 0.68 8.93 -12.20
C GLY A 170 2.08 9.10 -12.78
N THR A 171 3.07 9.42 -11.97
CA THR A 171 4.45 9.66 -12.42
C THR A 171 5.50 8.91 -11.61
N PHE A 172 5.46 8.99 -10.29
CA PHE A 172 6.51 8.44 -9.44
C PHE A 172 5.96 7.97 -8.09
N MET A 173 6.40 6.80 -7.65
CA MET A 173 6.17 6.26 -6.33
C MET A 173 7.51 5.83 -5.72
N SER A 174 7.79 6.27 -4.49
CA SER A 174 8.97 5.83 -3.72
C SER A 174 8.54 5.12 -2.45
N LEU A 175 9.18 3.99 -2.17
CA LEU A 175 9.07 3.28 -0.90
C LEU A 175 10.48 3.17 -0.33
N GLU A 176 10.75 3.84 0.77
CA GLU A 176 12.07 3.91 1.40
C GLU A 176 12.00 3.47 2.86
N ALA A 177 12.92 2.62 3.27
CA ALA A 177 13.10 2.23 4.66
C ALA A 177 14.59 2.30 5.02
N THR A 178 14.94 3.01 6.07
CA THR A 178 16.32 3.06 6.61
C THR A 178 16.73 1.79 7.32
N GLY A 179 15.75 1.01 7.76
CA GLY A 179 15.92 -0.32 8.36
C GLY A 179 15.47 -1.44 7.42
N ALA A 180 14.76 -2.41 7.95
CA ALA A 180 14.22 -3.53 7.19
C ALA A 180 12.91 -3.18 6.48
N MET A 181 12.73 -3.68 5.26
CA MET A 181 11.45 -3.73 4.55
C MET A 181 11.05 -5.20 4.36
N SER A 182 9.81 -5.53 4.67
CA SER A 182 9.26 -6.86 4.45
C SER A 182 8.01 -6.78 3.59
N ILE A 183 7.93 -7.64 2.56
CA ILE A 183 6.76 -7.83 1.72
C ILE A 183 6.39 -9.30 1.82
N SER A 184 5.16 -9.61 2.19
CA SER A 184 4.65 -10.97 2.31
C SER A 184 3.29 -11.07 1.65
N ALA A 185 3.09 -12.10 0.85
CA ALA A 185 1.82 -12.46 0.24
C ALA A 185 1.47 -13.89 0.63
N GLY A 186 0.26 -14.12 1.10
CA GLY A 186 -0.25 -15.47 1.40
C GLY A 186 -0.77 -16.21 0.16
N GLY A 187 -0.85 -15.54 -0.97
CA GLY A 187 -1.22 -16.08 -2.28
C GLY A 187 -0.25 -15.55 -3.35
N ASP A 188 -0.76 -15.29 -4.54
CA ASP A 188 0.05 -14.83 -5.67
C ASP A 188 0.71 -13.47 -5.39
N PHE A 189 1.97 -13.35 -5.75
CA PHE A 189 2.69 -12.09 -5.84
C PHE A 189 3.07 -11.84 -7.31
N LYS A 190 2.57 -10.73 -7.90
CA LYS A 190 2.83 -10.38 -9.30
C LYS A 190 3.57 -9.05 -9.38
N PHE A 191 4.62 -9.03 -10.19
CA PHE A 191 5.44 -7.87 -10.43
C PHE A 191 5.59 -7.64 -11.94
N ASN A 192 4.92 -6.61 -12.49
CA ASN A 192 4.95 -6.27 -13.91
C ASN A 192 5.65 -4.95 -14.12
N ILE A 193 6.68 -4.93 -14.96
CA ILE A 193 7.45 -3.74 -15.31
C ILE A 193 7.38 -3.58 -16.83
N GLY A 194 6.80 -2.47 -17.28
CA GLY A 194 6.71 -2.16 -18.72
C GLY A 194 7.94 -1.47 -19.32
N GLY A 195 8.90 -1.08 -18.49
CA GLY A 195 10.15 -0.43 -18.89
C GLY A 195 11.36 -1.12 -18.29
N ASP A 196 12.44 -0.37 -18.11
CA ASP A 196 13.68 -0.87 -17.53
C ASP A 196 13.53 -1.19 -16.04
N SER A 197 14.21 -2.24 -15.59
CA SER A 197 14.32 -2.62 -14.19
C SER A 197 15.76 -2.72 -13.76
N GLU A 198 16.12 -2.02 -12.69
CA GLU A 198 17.43 -2.13 -12.05
C GLU A 198 17.28 -2.68 -10.64
N GLU A 199 18.03 -3.71 -10.31
CA GLU A 199 18.13 -4.25 -8.97
C GLU A 199 19.58 -4.21 -8.48
N LYS A 200 19.84 -3.57 -7.33
CA LYS A 200 21.16 -3.45 -6.72
C LYS A 200 21.13 -3.94 -5.28
N ARG A 201 21.91 -4.98 -5.01
CA ARG A 201 22.06 -5.56 -3.67
C ARG A 201 23.52 -5.50 -3.23
N LYS A 202 23.78 -4.97 -2.04
CA LYS A 202 25.13 -4.86 -1.48
C LYS A 202 25.50 -5.98 -0.52
N GLY A 203 24.54 -6.73 -0.06
CA GLY A 203 24.72 -7.82 0.91
C GLY A 203 24.50 -9.20 0.30
N THR A 204 24.43 -10.19 1.17
CA THR A 204 24.12 -11.58 0.78
C THR A 204 22.67 -11.69 0.30
N THR A 205 22.46 -12.37 -0.80
CA THR A 205 21.13 -12.70 -1.31
C THR A 205 20.89 -14.19 -1.12
N LYS A 206 19.78 -14.56 -0.45
CA LYS A 206 19.28 -15.91 -0.41
C LYS A 206 17.94 -15.95 -1.15
N GLN A 207 17.82 -16.87 -2.10
CA GLN A 207 16.55 -17.18 -2.79
C GLN A 207 16.26 -18.65 -2.58
N GLU A 208 15.07 -18.98 -2.15
CA GLU A 208 14.61 -20.34 -1.93
C GLU A 208 13.28 -20.51 -2.65
N TYR A 209 13.22 -21.48 -3.53
CA TYR A 209 12.01 -21.86 -4.26
C TYR A 209 11.66 -23.28 -3.85
N LEU A 210 10.44 -23.48 -3.38
CA LEU A 210 9.96 -24.77 -2.91
C LEU A 210 9.22 -25.56 -4.00
N ASP A 211 9.06 -24.95 -5.16
CA ASP A 211 8.36 -25.48 -6.32
C ASP A 211 9.11 -25.11 -7.60
N ASP A 212 8.52 -25.36 -8.76
CA ASP A 212 9.11 -25.13 -10.07
C ASP A 212 9.51 -23.67 -10.30
N VAL A 213 10.60 -23.44 -11.00
CA VAL A 213 11.04 -22.13 -11.49
C VAL A 213 11.07 -22.15 -13.00
N GLU A 214 10.25 -21.32 -13.63
CA GLU A 214 10.28 -21.09 -15.07
C GLU A 214 10.86 -19.70 -15.37
N GLN A 215 11.82 -19.62 -16.28
CA GLN A 215 12.40 -18.36 -16.73
C GLN A 215 12.45 -18.34 -18.25
N GLU A 216 11.78 -17.38 -18.87
CA GLU A 216 11.84 -17.12 -20.31
C GLU A 216 12.54 -15.79 -20.56
N VAL A 217 13.54 -15.78 -21.46
CA VAL A 217 14.25 -14.59 -21.88
C VAL A 217 14.30 -14.57 -23.39
N THR A 218 13.68 -13.59 -24.02
CA THR A 218 13.69 -13.42 -25.48
C THR A 218 14.87 -12.62 -26.02
N GLY A 219 15.60 -11.95 -25.13
CA GLY A 219 16.80 -11.17 -25.46
C GLY A 219 18.08 -11.83 -24.99
N ASP A 220 19.18 -11.08 -25.00
CA ASP A 220 20.49 -11.55 -24.56
C ASP A 220 20.56 -11.64 -23.02
N VAL A 221 21.23 -12.67 -22.52
CA VAL A 221 21.58 -12.82 -21.11
C VAL A 221 23.09 -12.63 -20.95
N LYS A 222 23.50 -11.61 -20.19
CA LYS A 222 24.87 -11.39 -19.80
C LYS A 222 25.06 -11.59 -18.30
N GLN A 223 25.90 -12.55 -17.93
CA GLN A 223 26.23 -12.81 -16.52
C GLN A 223 27.74 -12.64 -16.30
N THR A 224 28.13 -11.87 -15.30
CA THR A 224 29.51 -11.70 -14.86
C THR A 224 29.63 -12.07 -13.38
N LEU A 225 30.53 -13.02 -13.10
CA LEU A 225 30.83 -13.46 -11.72
C LEU A 225 32.34 -13.24 -11.50
N THR A 226 32.67 -12.60 -10.41
CA THR A 226 34.09 -12.40 -9.99
C THR A 226 34.51 -13.41 -8.92
N GLY A 227 33.58 -14.16 -8.36
CA GLY A 227 33.83 -15.23 -7.42
C GLY A 227 33.59 -16.62 -8.02
N ASN A 228 33.47 -17.62 -7.18
CA ASN A 228 33.18 -18.99 -7.58
C ASN A 228 31.71 -19.16 -7.98
N LEU A 229 31.47 -20.03 -8.95
CA LEU A 229 30.14 -20.57 -9.26
C LEU A 229 30.13 -22.05 -8.84
N GLU A 230 29.24 -22.39 -7.90
CA GLU A 230 28.97 -23.78 -7.54
C GLU A 230 27.51 -24.09 -7.91
N GLN A 231 27.32 -25.20 -8.61
CA GLN A 231 25.98 -25.64 -9.00
C GLN A 231 25.85 -27.14 -8.72
N THR A 232 24.86 -27.52 -7.91
CA THR A 232 24.53 -28.92 -7.63
C THR A 232 23.15 -29.21 -8.19
N VAL A 233 23.04 -30.26 -9.01
CA VAL A 233 21.76 -30.74 -9.56
C VAL A 233 21.66 -32.24 -9.22
N THR A 234 20.58 -32.59 -8.54
CA THR A 234 20.33 -34.02 -8.16
C THR A 234 19.53 -34.78 -9.22
N GLY A 235 18.90 -34.09 -10.17
CA GLY A 235 18.19 -34.65 -11.30
C GLY A 235 18.94 -34.52 -12.61
N ASP A 236 18.23 -34.70 -13.70
CA ASP A 236 18.78 -34.58 -15.04
C ASP A 236 19.06 -33.12 -15.43
N VAL A 237 20.14 -32.88 -16.16
CA VAL A 237 20.41 -31.59 -16.82
C VAL A 237 20.27 -31.78 -18.31
N LYS A 238 19.30 -31.10 -18.93
CA LYS A 238 19.12 -31.06 -20.38
C LYS A 238 19.42 -29.66 -20.91
N GLN A 239 20.41 -29.56 -21.79
CA GLN A 239 20.76 -28.32 -22.46
C GLN A 239 20.68 -28.49 -23.97
N THR A 240 19.92 -27.66 -24.67
CA THR A 240 19.82 -27.64 -26.13
C THR A 240 20.34 -26.31 -26.65
N ILE A 241 21.34 -26.32 -27.51
CA ILE A 241 21.93 -25.10 -28.08
C ILE A 241 21.97 -25.29 -29.59
N THR A 242 21.32 -24.38 -30.32
CA THR A 242 21.31 -24.39 -31.81
C THR A 242 22.44 -23.58 -32.41
N GLY A 243 23.16 -22.81 -31.64
CA GLY A 243 24.28 -22.01 -32.04
C GLY A 243 25.63 -22.60 -31.61
N THR A 244 26.65 -21.79 -31.55
CA THR A 244 28.04 -22.16 -31.16
C THR A 244 28.19 -22.02 -29.65
N VAL A 245 28.84 -22.99 -29.02
CA VAL A 245 29.29 -22.91 -27.62
C VAL A 245 30.79 -22.66 -27.63
N THR A 246 31.21 -21.52 -27.08
CA THR A 246 32.64 -21.23 -26.86
C THR A 246 32.90 -21.21 -25.35
N ARG A 247 33.88 -22.00 -24.93
CA ARG A 247 34.32 -22.03 -23.53
C ARG A 247 35.84 -21.77 -23.46
N ASN A 248 36.21 -20.62 -22.93
CA ASN A 248 37.62 -20.28 -22.69
C ASN A 248 37.93 -20.51 -21.20
N VAL A 249 38.87 -21.40 -20.93
CA VAL A 249 39.28 -21.75 -19.56
C VAL A 249 40.82 -21.63 -19.51
N THR A 250 41.32 -20.94 -18.51
CA THR A 250 42.77 -20.81 -18.29
C THR A 250 43.33 -21.88 -17.36
N GLY A 251 42.50 -22.57 -16.61
CA GLY A 251 42.86 -23.70 -15.77
C GLY A 251 42.48 -25.03 -16.41
N ASP A 252 42.52 -26.09 -15.61
CA ASP A 252 42.14 -27.44 -16.04
C ASP A 252 40.62 -27.55 -16.22
N VAL A 253 40.21 -28.33 -17.21
CA VAL A 253 38.81 -28.75 -17.39
C VAL A 253 38.71 -30.23 -17.19
N THR A 254 37.89 -30.68 -16.22
CA THR A 254 37.68 -32.11 -15.96
C THR A 254 36.19 -32.43 -16.06
N LEU A 255 35.88 -33.46 -16.84
CA LEU A 255 34.59 -34.15 -16.85
C LEU A 255 34.76 -35.52 -16.23
N SER A 256 34.11 -35.80 -15.12
CA SER A 256 34.23 -37.12 -14.41
C SER A 256 32.84 -37.77 -14.29
N ILE A 257 32.77 -39.04 -14.65
CA ILE A 257 31.55 -39.84 -14.56
C ILE A 257 31.94 -41.25 -14.11
N ASN A 258 31.50 -41.70 -12.92
CA ASN A 258 31.70 -43.07 -12.43
C ASN A 258 33.12 -43.60 -12.56
N GLY A 259 34.14 -42.81 -12.23
CA GLY A 259 35.53 -43.19 -12.31
C GLY A 259 36.18 -43.04 -13.71
N ALA A 260 35.42 -42.78 -14.75
CA ALA A 260 35.95 -42.32 -16.02
C ALA A 260 36.12 -40.81 -16.01
N SER A 261 37.15 -40.30 -16.70
CA SER A 261 37.37 -38.84 -16.82
C SER A 261 37.94 -38.44 -18.15
N ILE A 262 37.60 -37.21 -18.57
CA ILE A 262 38.26 -36.47 -19.61
C ILE A 262 38.82 -35.21 -18.98
N THR A 263 40.13 -35.06 -18.99
CA THR A 263 40.81 -33.85 -18.46
C THR A 263 41.58 -33.15 -19.55
N ILE A 264 41.40 -31.85 -19.65
CA ILE A 264 42.22 -30.95 -20.47
C ILE A 264 42.99 -30.10 -19.49
N SER A 265 44.32 -30.29 -19.44
CA SER A 265 45.18 -29.52 -18.54
C SER A 265 45.43 -28.11 -19.03
N ALA A 266 45.79 -27.21 -18.13
CA ALA A 266 46.22 -25.84 -18.50
C ALA A 266 47.45 -25.85 -19.43
N GLY A 267 48.26 -26.91 -19.41
CA GLY A 267 49.41 -27.13 -20.34
C GLY A 267 49.02 -27.62 -21.73
N GLY A 268 47.76 -27.91 -21.99
CA GLY A 268 47.23 -28.37 -23.26
C GLY A 268 47.17 -29.90 -23.42
N ASP A 269 47.56 -30.71 -22.41
CA ASP A 269 47.43 -32.15 -22.47
C ASP A 269 45.97 -32.60 -22.36
N ILE A 270 45.59 -33.56 -23.18
CA ILE A 270 44.26 -34.19 -23.10
C ILE A 270 44.44 -35.63 -22.61
N SER A 271 43.82 -35.92 -21.46
CA SER A 271 43.82 -37.27 -20.87
C SER A 271 42.41 -37.83 -20.85
N ILE A 272 42.28 -39.08 -21.35
CA ILE A 272 41.01 -39.83 -21.27
C ILE A 272 41.31 -41.12 -20.46
N THR A 273 40.65 -41.22 -19.34
CA THR A 273 40.81 -42.41 -18.41
C THR A 273 39.47 -43.11 -18.27
N SER A 274 39.50 -44.40 -18.38
CA SER A 274 38.33 -45.25 -18.12
C SER A 274 38.76 -46.52 -17.35
N PRO A 275 38.00 -46.90 -16.30
CA PRO A 275 38.29 -48.15 -15.55
C PRO A 275 37.99 -49.39 -16.36
N THR A 276 37.25 -49.31 -17.45
CA THR A 276 36.82 -50.47 -18.24
C THR A 276 37.35 -50.45 -19.65
N LYS A 277 36.94 -49.49 -20.48
CA LYS A 277 37.25 -49.43 -21.89
C LYS A 277 37.09 -48.01 -22.45
N VAL A 278 37.99 -47.59 -23.36
CA VAL A 278 37.78 -46.48 -24.24
C VAL A 278 37.61 -47.05 -25.65
N GLU A 279 36.47 -46.77 -26.26
CA GLU A 279 36.16 -47.18 -27.64
C GLU A 279 36.02 -45.97 -28.54
N VAL A 280 36.74 -46.01 -29.63
CA VAL A 280 36.67 -44.98 -30.68
C VAL A 280 36.19 -45.68 -31.95
N SER A 281 35.00 -45.28 -32.40
CA SER A 281 34.39 -45.78 -33.62
C SER A 281 34.26 -44.61 -34.60
N ALA A 282 35.09 -44.61 -35.65
CA ALA A 282 35.12 -43.60 -36.68
C ALA A 282 35.49 -44.21 -38.02
N PRO A 283 34.98 -43.73 -39.14
CA PRO A 283 35.40 -44.17 -40.48
C PRO A 283 36.92 -44.03 -40.72
N VAL A 284 37.53 -43.02 -40.12
CA VAL A 284 38.97 -42.78 -40.14
C VAL A 284 39.39 -42.24 -38.77
N LEU A 285 40.49 -42.75 -38.22
CA LEU A 285 41.15 -42.22 -37.04
C LEU A 285 42.52 -41.70 -37.46
N ASN A 286 42.69 -40.38 -37.53
CA ASN A 286 43.95 -39.72 -37.79
C ASN A 286 44.66 -39.41 -36.47
N ALA A 287 45.90 -39.86 -36.32
CA ALA A 287 46.78 -39.45 -35.25
C ALA A 287 48.02 -38.78 -35.87
N GLU A 288 47.89 -37.47 -36.11
CA GLU A 288 48.90 -36.65 -36.76
C GLU A 288 49.54 -35.68 -35.75
N GLY A 289 50.85 -35.46 -35.86
CA GLY A 289 51.59 -34.48 -35.07
C GLY A 289 52.99 -34.38 -35.52
N ALA A 290 53.72 -33.30 -35.18
CA ALA A 290 55.10 -33.06 -35.64
C ALA A 290 56.10 -34.17 -35.25
N SER A 291 55.78 -34.95 -34.27
CA SER A 291 56.51 -36.14 -33.83
C SER A 291 55.59 -37.23 -33.35
N GLY A 292 54.35 -37.31 -33.92
CA GLY A 292 53.26 -38.15 -33.47
C GLY A 292 53.62 -39.64 -33.55
N ASP A 293 53.38 -40.34 -32.46
CA ASP A 293 53.46 -41.78 -32.33
C ASP A 293 52.32 -42.30 -31.48
N VAL A 294 51.68 -43.35 -31.91
CA VAL A 294 50.69 -44.09 -31.10
C VAL A 294 51.46 -45.23 -30.41
N LYS A 295 51.55 -45.16 -29.09
CA LYS A 295 52.17 -46.22 -28.26
C LYS A 295 51.13 -47.11 -27.61
N VAL A 296 51.33 -48.40 -27.70
CA VAL A 296 50.59 -49.39 -26.91
C VAL A 296 51.61 -49.98 -25.93
N GLN A 297 51.42 -49.68 -24.64
CA GLN A 297 52.46 -49.89 -23.60
C GLN A 297 53.72 -49.13 -23.96
N SER A 298 54.82 -49.81 -24.27
CA SER A 298 56.09 -49.24 -24.71
C SER A 298 56.37 -49.43 -26.22
N ILE A 299 55.40 -49.98 -26.95
CA ILE A 299 55.58 -50.29 -28.37
C ILE A 299 55.05 -49.12 -29.22
N SER A 300 55.94 -48.53 -30.00
CA SER A 300 55.57 -47.52 -30.99
C SER A 300 54.93 -48.18 -32.19
N LEU A 301 53.78 -47.68 -32.64
CA LEU A 301 53.19 -48.15 -33.90
C LEU A 301 53.92 -47.67 -35.16
N VAL A 302 54.64 -46.58 -35.05
CA VAL A 302 55.34 -45.98 -36.15
C VAL A 302 56.77 -46.58 -36.26
N GLN A 303 57.42 -46.90 -35.13
CA GLN A 303 58.81 -47.27 -35.08
C GLN A 303 59.07 -48.72 -34.65
N HIS A 304 58.02 -49.54 -34.37
CA HIS A 304 58.23 -50.92 -34.01
C HIS A 304 58.77 -51.71 -35.15
N LYS A 305 59.59 -52.67 -34.82
CA LYS A 305 60.26 -53.55 -35.80
C LYS A 305 59.86 -54.98 -35.54
N HIS A 306 59.79 -55.76 -36.59
CA HIS A 306 59.63 -57.20 -36.53
C HIS A 306 60.94 -57.91 -36.81
N THR A 307 61.17 -58.97 -36.11
CA THR A 307 62.32 -59.84 -36.52
C THR A 307 61.89 -60.65 -37.74
N SER A 308 62.68 -60.59 -38.78
CA SER A 308 62.43 -61.43 -39.95
C SER A 308 62.73 -62.89 -39.70
N ALA A 309 62.13 -63.79 -40.50
CA ALA A 309 62.39 -65.21 -40.40
C ALA A 309 63.86 -65.65 -40.69
N ALA A 310 64.69 -64.75 -41.28
CA ALA A 310 66.11 -64.95 -41.42
C ALA A 310 66.86 -64.49 -40.18
N PRO A 311 67.73 -65.29 -39.56
CA PRO A 311 68.39 -64.87 -38.32
C PRO A 311 69.23 -63.60 -38.49
N GLY A 312 68.93 -62.59 -37.65
CA GLY A 312 69.69 -61.37 -37.49
C GLY A 312 69.29 -60.14 -38.33
N SER A 313 68.21 -60.19 -39.09
CA SER A 313 67.72 -59.02 -39.84
C SER A 313 66.47 -58.44 -39.25
N GLU A 314 66.45 -57.14 -39.01
CA GLU A 314 65.22 -56.39 -38.62
C GLU A 314 64.40 -56.11 -39.89
N SER A 315 63.10 -56.16 -39.79
CA SER A 315 62.19 -55.71 -40.87
C SER A 315 62.27 -54.19 -41.05
N SER A 316 61.99 -53.70 -42.22
CA SER A 316 61.80 -52.27 -42.43
C SER A 316 60.62 -51.75 -41.52
N PRO A 317 60.66 -50.47 -41.09
CA PRO A 317 59.48 -49.89 -40.41
C PRO A 317 58.28 -49.94 -41.35
N PRO A 318 57.05 -49.91 -40.81
CA PRO A 318 55.85 -49.87 -41.64
C PRO A 318 55.94 -48.71 -42.64
N LEU A 319 55.53 -48.97 -43.87
CA LEU A 319 55.51 -47.94 -44.91
C LEU A 319 54.34 -46.98 -44.55
N PRO A 320 54.48 -45.65 -44.83
CA PRO A 320 53.43 -44.65 -44.53
C PRO A 320 52.18 -44.90 -45.32
#